data_56bf2e92b9d40ba19155d584927a82ac
#
_entry.id   56bf2e92b9d40ba19155d584927a82ac
#
_cell.length_a   1.000
_cell.length_b   1.000
_cell.length_c   1.000
_cell.angle_alpha   90.00
_cell.angle_beta   90.00
_cell.angle_gamma   90.00
#
_symmetry.space_group_name_H-M   'P 1'
#
loop_
_entity.id
_entity.type
_entity.pdbx_description
1 polymer ?
#
loop_
_entity_poly.entity_id
_entity_poly.type
_entity_poly.pdbx_seq_one_letter_code
_entity_poly.pdbx_strand_id
1 'polypeptide(L)'
;MTYDNSAVRRQDRLLAEARARELLAGGRFGVLSLVDGDGAYGIPVNYVWDGDDSLYVHCAPDGRKLRCIDRRDRVSFCVVGATEVCPAQFT
;
A
#
# COMPACT_ATOMS: atom_id res chain seq x y z
N MET A 1 1.09 14.37 -1.90
CA MET A 1 0.07 13.29 -1.73
C MET A 1 -1.16 13.88 -1.05
N THR A 2 -2.30 13.67 -1.65
CA THR A 2 -3.58 14.14 -1.13
C THR A 2 -4.15 13.09 -0.19
N TYR A 3 -4.57 13.54 1.00
CA TYR A 3 -5.19 12.68 1.98
C TYR A 3 -6.71 12.87 1.92
N ASP A 4 -7.34 12.08 1.08
CA ASP A 4 -8.79 12.17 0.83
C ASP A 4 -9.46 10.83 1.12
N ASN A 5 -10.28 10.81 2.16
CA ASN A 5 -11.01 9.63 2.61
C ASN A 5 -12.52 9.75 2.39
N SER A 6 -12.96 10.70 1.56
CA SER A 6 -14.38 10.98 1.38
C SER A 6 -15.16 9.78 0.84
N ALA A 7 -14.51 8.90 0.08
CA ALA A 7 -15.16 7.72 -0.50
C ALA A 7 -15.17 6.50 0.41
N VAL A 8 -14.56 6.58 1.60
CA VAL A 8 -14.49 5.44 2.52
C VAL A 8 -15.83 5.21 3.20
N ARG A 9 -16.33 3.97 3.15
CA ARG A 9 -17.63 3.62 3.70
C ARG A 9 -17.70 3.76 5.23
N ARG A 10 -16.66 3.32 5.92
CA ARG A 10 -16.59 3.30 7.38
C ARG A 10 -15.80 4.50 7.88
N GLN A 11 -16.44 5.67 7.86
CA GLN A 11 -15.81 6.92 8.28
C GLN A 11 -15.34 6.88 9.75
N ASP A 12 -16.01 6.08 10.58
CA ASP A 12 -15.67 5.92 11.99
C ASP A 12 -14.37 5.15 12.24
N ARG A 13 -13.82 4.53 11.20
CA ARG A 13 -12.59 3.74 11.28
C ARG A 13 -11.40 4.38 10.55
N LEU A 14 -11.54 5.62 10.13
CA LEU A 14 -10.46 6.32 9.47
C LEU A 14 -9.34 6.64 10.45
N LEU A 15 -8.11 6.50 9.99
CA LEU A 15 -6.96 6.98 10.73
C LEU A 15 -6.83 8.49 10.56
N ALA A 16 -6.37 9.16 11.62
CA ALA A 16 -5.91 10.53 11.47
C ALA A 16 -4.72 10.56 10.50
N GLU A 17 -4.60 11.63 9.73
CA GLU A 17 -3.53 11.75 8.74
C GLU A 17 -2.13 11.56 9.35
N ALA A 18 -1.90 12.16 10.53
CA ALA A 18 -0.61 12.02 11.20
C ALA A 18 -0.28 10.56 11.51
N ARG A 19 -1.28 9.79 11.97
CA ARG A 19 -1.08 8.38 12.28
C ARG A 19 -0.85 7.56 11.02
N ALA A 20 -1.58 7.86 9.96
CA ALA A 20 -1.38 7.19 8.67
C ALA A 20 0.03 7.43 8.14
N ARG A 21 0.54 8.65 8.25
CA ARG A 21 1.91 8.98 7.83
C ARG A 21 2.96 8.28 8.69
N GLU A 22 2.73 8.15 9.98
CA GLU A 22 3.62 7.38 10.87
C GLU A 22 3.72 5.92 10.44
N LEU A 23 2.58 5.30 10.15
CA LEU A 23 2.55 3.90 9.70
C LEU A 23 3.27 3.74 8.38
N LEU A 24 3.09 4.68 7.46
CA LEU A 24 3.76 4.66 6.16
C LEU A 24 5.27 4.81 6.32
N ALA A 25 5.71 5.73 7.17
CA ALA A 25 7.14 5.97 7.41
C ALA A 25 7.81 4.80 8.13
N GLY A 26 7.10 4.15 9.05
CA GLY A 26 7.65 3.04 9.82
C GLY A 26 7.56 1.69 9.15
N GLY A 27 6.82 1.58 8.05
CA GLY A 27 6.63 0.33 7.35
C GLY A 27 7.87 -0.07 6.54
N ARG A 28 8.00 -1.37 6.30
CA ARG A 28 9.10 -1.93 5.51
C ARG A 28 8.63 -2.53 4.21
N PHE A 29 7.41 -3.04 4.19
CA PHE A 29 6.82 -3.60 3.00
C PHE A 29 5.34 -3.27 2.95
N GLY A 30 4.81 -3.35 1.75
CA GLY A 30 3.38 -3.23 1.52
C GLY A 30 2.98 -4.11 0.36
N VAL A 31 1.70 -4.14 0.07
CA VAL A 31 1.17 -4.88 -1.08
C VAL A 31 0.85 -3.88 -2.17
N LEU A 32 1.55 -4.01 -3.29
CA LEU A 32 1.28 -3.21 -4.48
C LEU A 32 0.26 -3.97 -5.32
N SER A 33 -0.85 -3.33 -5.60
CA SER A 33 -1.95 -3.92 -6.36
C SER A 33 -2.04 -3.25 -7.72
N LEU A 34 -1.96 -4.07 -8.76
CA LEU A 34 -1.89 -3.65 -10.15
C LEU A 34 -2.96 -4.37 -10.96
N VAL A 35 -3.16 -3.93 -12.18
CA VAL A 35 -4.00 -4.63 -13.15
C VAL A 35 -3.08 -5.32 -14.18
N ASP A 36 -3.30 -6.62 -14.38
CA ASP A 36 -2.57 -7.42 -15.34
C ASP A 36 -3.57 -8.03 -16.32
N GLY A 37 -3.72 -7.41 -17.48
CA GLY A 37 -4.79 -7.77 -18.41
C GLY A 37 -6.15 -7.43 -17.79
N ASP A 38 -6.99 -8.44 -17.64
CA ASP A 38 -8.31 -8.32 -17.00
C ASP A 38 -8.27 -8.67 -15.51
N GLY A 39 -7.14 -9.14 -15.01
CA GLY A 39 -7.03 -9.65 -13.66
C GLY A 39 -6.38 -8.68 -12.70
N ALA A 40 -6.57 -8.94 -11.43
CA ALA A 40 -5.88 -8.24 -10.37
C ALA A 40 -4.55 -8.93 -10.09
N TYR A 41 -3.53 -8.12 -9.79
CA TYR A 41 -2.20 -8.62 -9.47
C TYR A 41 -1.71 -7.89 -8.24
N GLY A 42 -1.61 -8.62 -7.12
CA GLY A 42 -1.10 -8.07 -5.87
C GLY A 42 0.23 -8.71 -5.53
N ILE A 43 1.20 -7.92 -5.12
CA ILE A 43 2.53 -8.42 -4.79
C ILE A 43 3.10 -7.66 -3.58
N PRO A 44 3.64 -8.40 -2.59
CA PRO A 44 4.37 -7.74 -1.50
C PRO A 44 5.67 -7.16 -2.03
N VAL A 45 5.96 -5.94 -1.66
CA VAL A 45 7.21 -5.27 -2.04
C VAL A 45 7.76 -4.47 -0.86
N ASN A 46 9.07 -4.40 -0.78
CA ASN A 46 9.71 -3.45 0.11
C ASN A 46 9.64 -2.06 -0.51
N TYR A 47 9.54 -1.04 0.31
CA TYR A 47 9.41 0.32 -0.20
C TYR A 47 10.16 1.30 0.68
N VAL A 48 10.42 2.47 0.10
CA VAL A 48 10.89 3.65 0.82
C VAL A 48 9.97 4.80 0.47
N TRP A 49 9.48 5.49 1.49
CA TRP A 49 8.67 6.69 1.32
C TRP A 49 9.56 7.92 1.47
N ASP A 50 9.40 8.91 0.59
CA ASP A 50 10.20 10.14 0.64
C ASP A 50 9.68 11.15 1.69
N GLY A 51 8.60 10.80 2.39
CA GLY A 51 7.98 11.68 3.38
C GLY A 51 6.93 12.63 2.80
N ASP A 52 6.68 12.57 1.53
CA ASP A 52 5.73 13.44 0.85
C ASP A 52 4.84 12.66 -0.12
N ASP A 53 5.14 12.64 -1.40
CA ASP A 53 4.22 12.13 -2.42
C ASP A 53 4.74 10.90 -3.18
N SER A 54 5.90 10.38 -2.85
CA SER A 54 6.52 9.32 -3.64
C SER A 54 6.93 8.13 -2.81
N LEU A 55 6.65 6.95 -3.36
CA LEU A 55 7.13 5.68 -2.86
C LEU A 55 8.08 5.08 -3.89
N TYR A 56 9.17 4.51 -3.42
CA TYR A 56 10.17 3.89 -4.26
C TYR A 56 10.22 2.41 -3.99
N VAL A 57 10.14 1.62 -5.06
CA VAL A 57 10.12 0.18 -5.00
C VAL A 57 11.19 -0.35 -5.94
N HIS A 58 12.04 -1.25 -5.44
CA HIS A 58 13.04 -1.90 -6.27
C HIS A 58 12.39 -3.01 -7.09
N CYS A 59 12.62 -3.01 -8.40
CA CYS A 59 12.12 -4.07 -9.28
C CYS A 59 13.00 -4.21 -10.52
N ALA A 60 12.84 -5.32 -11.24
CA ALA A 60 13.57 -5.54 -12.47
C ALA A 60 13.07 -4.58 -13.57
N PRO A 61 13.97 -4.02 -14.40
CA PRO A 61 13.58 -3.04 -15.42
C PRO A 61 12.58 -3.55 -16.46
N ASP A 62 12.57 -4.86 -16.69
CA ASP A 62 11.68 -5.51 -17.66
C ASP A 62 10.66 -6.44 -16.99
N GLY A 63 10.45 -6.26 -15.69
CA GLY A 63 9.60 -7.12 -14.91
C GLY A 63 8.12 -6.90 -15.12
N ARG A 64 7.34 -7.86 -14.63
CA ARG A 64 5.88 -7.86 -14.75
C ARG A 64 5.25 -6.59 -14.14
N LYS A 65 5.79 -6.11 -13.00
CA LYS A 65 5.29 -4.89 -12.37
C LYS A 65 5.34 -3.69 -13.31
N LEU A 66 6.46 -3.49 -13.98
CA LEU A 66 6.61 -2.37 -14.91
C LEU A 66 5.71 -2.51 -16.13
N ARG A 67 5.56 -3.72 -16.65
CA ARG A 67 4.65 -3.95 -17.78
C ARG A 67 3.20 -3.62 -17.42
N CYS A 68 2.78 -3.97 -16.21
CA CYS A 68 1.43 -3.64 -15.74
C CYS A 68 1.24 -2.13 -15.60
N ILE A 69 2.22 -1.43 -15.02
CA ILE A 69 2.15 0.02 -14.81
C ILE A 69 2.14 0.76 -16.15
N ASP A 70 2.92 0.30 -17.12
CA ASP A 70 2.94 0.91 -18.46
C ASP A 70 1.58 0.85 -19.14
N ARG A 71 0.81 -0.19 -18.89
CA ARG A 71 -0.53 -0.34 -19.46
C ARG A 71 -1.58 0.41 -18.67
N ARG A 72 -1.48 0.37 -17.35
CA ARG A 72 -2.40 1.04 -16.43
C ARG A 72 -1.63 1.56 -15.24
N ASP A 73 -1.55 2.86 -15.15
CA ASP A 73 -0.75 3.53 -14.13
C ASP A 73 -1.50 3.78 -12.81
N ARG A 74 -2.76 3.40 -12.74
CA ARG A 74 -3.51 3.46 -11.48
C ARG A 74 -3.25 2.22 -10.67
N VAL A 75 -2.74 2.42 -9.46
CA VAL A 75 -2.33 1.35 -8.58
C VAL A 75 -2.86 1.62 -7.18
N SER A 76 -2.85 0.57 -6.36
CA SER A 76 -3.16 0.69 -4.93
C SER A 76 -1.99 0.15 -4.13
N PHE A 77 -1.70 0.78 -3.00
CA PHE A 77 -0.63 0.34 -2.13
C PHE A 77 -1.17 0.23 -0.71
N CYS A 78 -1.03 -0.96 -0.12
CA CYS A 78 -1.51 -1.23 1.22
C CYS A 78 -0.33 -1.51 2.15
N VAL A 79 -0.20 -0.75 3.20
CA VAL A 79 0.82 -0.95 4.23
C VAL A 79 0.12 -1.45 5.49
N VAL A 80 0.63 -2.55 6.03
CA VAL A 80 0.11 -3.13 7.26
C VAL A 80 1.05 -2.75 8.40
N GLY A 81 0.51 -2.15 9.44
CA GLY A 81 1.26 -1.85 10.64
C GLY A 81 1.60 -3.10 11.44
N ALA A 82 2.23 -2.92 12.58
CA ALA A 82 2.56 -4.04 13.45
C ALA A 82 1.29 -4.78 13.86
N THR A 83 1.31 -6.11 13.72
CA THR A 83 0.21 -6.97 14.12
C THR A 83 0.68 -7.95 15.17
N GLU A 84 -0.20 -8.30 16.07
CA GLU A 84 0.08 -9.24 17.14
C GLU A 84 -1.09 -10.19 17.32
N VAL A 85 -0.78 -11.48 17.44
CA VAL A 85 -1.80 -12.48 17.74
C VAL A 85 -1.73 -12.79 19.22
N CYS A 86 -2.86 -12.59 19.91
CA CYS A 86 -2.98 -12.87 21.33
C CYS A 86 -3.76 -14.17 21.51
N PRO A 87 -3.11 -15.32 21.79
CA PRO A 87 -3.81 -16.61 21.85
C PRO A 87 -4.97 -16.63 22.84
N ALA A 88 -4.88 -15.89 23.92
CA ALA A 88 -5.95 -15.81 24.94
C ALA A 88 -7.23 -15.17 24.41
N GLN A 89 -7.15 -14.41 23.34
CA GLN A 89 -8.29 -13.71 22.70
C GLN A 89 -8.72 -14.37 21.40
N PHE A 90 -7.98 -15.38 20.98
CA PHE A 90 -8.19 -16.03 19.69
C PHE A 90 -8.99 -17.31 19.89
N THR A 91 -10.28 -17.15 20.04
CA THR A 91 -11.17 -18.28 20.24
C THR A 91 -12.34 -18.24 19.30
#